data_df6dfc4491368ffe983fe5504108fc81
#
_entry.id   df6dfc4491368ffe983fe5504108fc81
#
_cell.length_a   1.000
_cell.length_b   1.000
_cell.length_c   1.000
_cell.angle_alpha   90.00
_cell.angle_beta   90.00
_cell.angle_gamma   90.00
#
_symmetry.space_group_name_H-M   'P 1'
#
loop_
_entity.id
_entity.type
_entity.pdbx_description
1 polymer ?
#
loop_
_entity_poly.entity_id
_entity_poly.type
_entity_poly.pdbx_seq_one_letter_code
_entity_poly.pdbx_strand_id
1 'polypeptide(L)'
;MQSEIGERLFTMAEQDYQKFSAALIPGVENMLGIRLPQLRTVAKEIAKSDGKAAIEEEDYYFEERMLRGMVLSYASKDMDEMLPYIEAFIPLVDNWSVCDSVFMGMDIFQKDRERSWKFIEPYLKSHKEFEVRVALIIMMQHLLKCDGKGKRITRLRKVEMSDVHHFNEEKGLYIDRVLTEVDKVDTTEYYASMAASWLIAEAFCCYPHCTYEYLKQNRLDDRTYNKGIQKIIESKIPTDDVKNLLREMKRK
;
A
#
# COMPACT_ATOMS: atom_id res chain seq x y z
N MET A 1 15.13 -27.56 -9.64
CA MET A 1 13.95 -28.05 -10.37
C MET A 1 12.89 -26.96 -10.22
N GLN A 2 12.17 -26.62 -11.27
CA GLN A 2 11.02 -25.72 -11.13
C GLN A 2 9.95 -26.40 -10.27
N SER A 3 9.29 -25.62 -9.43
CA SER A 3 8.16 -26.08 -8.63
C SER A 3 6.96 -26.41 -9.53
N GLU A 4 6.03 -27.23 -9.09
CA GLU A 4 4.76 -27.49 -9.80
C GLU A 4 3.99 -26.17 -10.04
N ILE A 5 4.08 -25.26 -9.07
CA ILE A 5 3.51 -23.90 -9.18
C ILE A 5 4.21 -23.14 -10.31
N GLY A 6 5.55 -23.16 -10.36
CA GLY A 6 6.33 -22.49 -11.40
C GLY A 6 6.02 -22.99 -12.81
N GLU A 7 5.87 -24.31 -12.99
CA GLU A 7 5.45 -24.89 -14.27
C GLU A 7 4.04 -24.41 -14.67
N ARG A 8 3.11 -24.41 -13.73
CA ARG A 8 1.76 -23.87 -13.97
C ARG A 8 1.79 -22.40 -14.38
N LEU A 9 2.55 -21.57 -13.67
CA LEU A 9 2.68 -20.14 -13.98
C LEU A 9 3.32 -19.93 -15.36
N PHE A 10 4.31 -20.73 -15.72
CA PHE A 10 4.96 -20.64 -17.03
C PHE A 10 3.97 -20.81 -18.19
N THR A 11 2.96 -21.67 -18.04
CA THR A 11 1.91 -21.86 -19.07
C THR A 11 0.99 -20.62 -19.23
N MET A 12 1.00 -19.71 -18.25
CA MET A 12 0.17 -18.49 -18.23
C MET A 12 0.93 -17.23 -18.68
N ALA A 13 2.20 -17.37 -19.08
CA ALA A 13 3.07 -16.26 -19.46
C ALA A 13 2.58 -15.51 -20.69
N GLU A 14 2.56 -14.17 -20.62
CA GLU A 14 2.21 -13.27 -21.72
C GLU A 14 3.41 -12.38 -22.09
N GLN A 15 4.09 -12.65 -23.20
CA GLN A 15 5.32 -11.97 -23.58
C GLN A 15 5.17 -10.45 -23.72
N ASP A 16 4.08 -9.97 -24.30
CA ASP A 16 3.86 -8.52 -24.47
C ASP A 16 3.58 -7.84 -23.12
N TYR A 17 2.86 -8.50 -22.22
CA TYR A 17 2.64 -8.00 -20.89
C TYR A 17 3.91 -8.06 -20.04
N GLN A 18 4.75 -9.07 -20.22
CA GLN A 18 6.08 -9.17 -19.61
C GLN A 18 6.95 -7.97 -19.97
N LYS A 19 7.07 -7.63 -21.27
CA LYS A 19 7.84 -6.46 -21.73
C LYS A 19 7.32 -5.15 -21.13
N PHE A 20 6.00 -4.98 -21.11
CA PHE A 20 5.36 -3.81 -20.50
C PHE A 20 5.67 -3.72 -19.00
N SER A 21 5.49 -4.80 -18.26
CA SER A 21 5.71 -4.84 -16.82
C SER A 21 7.17 -4.66 -16.43
N ALA A 22 8.10 -5.29 -17.17
CA ALA A 22 9.54 -5.16 -16.94
C ALA A 22 10.02 -3.70 -17.11
N ALA A 23 9.43 -2.95 -18.05
CA ALA A 23 9.74 -1.52 -18.20
C ALA A 23 9.32 -0.67 -16.99
N LEU A 24 8.33 -1.12 -16.21
CA LEU A 24 7.84 -0.43 -15.00
C LEU A 24 8.61 -0.81 -13.73
N ILE A 25 9.31 -1.95 -13.75
CA ILE A 25 10.04 -2.51 -12.60
C ILE A 25 11.46 -2.90 -13.04
N PRO A 26 12.33 -1.91 -13.31
CA PRO A 26 13.69 -2.18 -13.75
C PRO A 26 14.46 -3.03 -12.74
N GLY A 27 15.26 -3.98 -13.22
CA GLY A 27 16.10 -4.86 -12.38
C GLY A 27 15.41 -6.12 -11.89
N VAL A 28 14.12 -6.33 -12.17
CA VAL A 28 13.46 -7.60 -11.88
C VAL A 28 13.79 -8.63 -12.97
N GLU A 29 14.35 -9.76 -12.52
CA GLU A 29 14.68 -10.90 -13.37
C GLU A 29 13.58 -11.97 -13.35
N ASN A 30 13.61 -12.89 -14.28
CA ASN A 30 12.70 -14.05 -14.36
C ASN A 30 11.21 -13.71 -14.31
N MET A 31 10.81 -12.60 -14.96
CA MET A 31 9.40 -12.20 -15.06
C MET A 31 8.69 -12.95 -16.19
N LEU A 32 7.55 -13.54 -15.91
CA LEU A 32 6.70 -14.26 -16.87
C LEU A 32 5.70 -13.33 -17.58
N GLY A 33 5.24 -12.27 -16.91
CA GLY A 33 4.22 -11.36 -17.42
C GLY A 33 2.80 -11.89 -17.24
N ILE A 34 2.46 -12.31 -16.04
CA ILE A 34 1.10 -12.78 -15.71
C ILE A 34 0.30 -11.64 -15.09
N ARG A 35 -0.95 -11.48 -15.54
CA ARG A 35 -1.82 -10.42 -15.06
C ARG A 35 -2.30 -10.67 -13.64
N LEU A 36 -2.34 -9.63 -12.81
CA LEU A 36 -2.74 -9.71 -11.39
C LEU A 36 -4.08 -10.43 -11.14
N PRO A 37 -5.15 -10.27 -11.94
CA PRO A 37 -6.38 -11.02 -11.74
C PRO A 37 -6.21 -12.54 -11.85
N GLN A 38 -5.35 -12.99 -12.76
CA GLN A 38 -5.03 -14.42 -12.95
C GLN A 38 -4.24 -14.94 -11.75
N LEU A 39 -3.18 -14.23 -11.32
CA LEU A 39 -2.42 -14.57 -10.11
C LEU A 39 -3.31 -14.65 -8.86
N ARG A 40 -4.23 -13.70 -8.69
CA ARG A 40 -5.19 -13.72 -7.57
C ARG A 40 -6.11 -14.93 -7.60
N THR A 41 -6.50 -15.41 -8.79
CA THR A 41 -7.30 -16.63 -8.92
C THR A 41 -6.50 -17.85 -8.46
N VAL A 42 -5.26 -17.98 -8.96
CA VAL A 42 -4.35 -19.08 -8.56
C VAL A 42 -4.08 -19.04 -7.05
N ALA A 43 -3.80 -17.86 -6.49
CA ALA A 43 -3.56 -17.70 -5.05
C ALA A 43 -4.75 -18.17 -4.20
N LYS A 44 -5.97 -17.88 -4.61
CA LYS A 44 -7.19 -18.33 -3.91
C LYS A 44 -7.41 -19.83 -4.00
N GLU A 45 -7.04 -20.46 -5.10
CA GLU A 45 -7.11 -21.91 -5.27
C GLU A 45 -6.11 -22.61 -4.34
N ILE A 46 -4.84 -22.17 -4.36
CA ILE A 46 -3.77 -22.71 -3.50
C ILE A 46 -4.11 -22.52 -2.02
N ALA A 47 -4.58 -21.35 -1.62
CA ALA A 47 -4.95 -21.06 -0.24
C ALA A 47 -6.06 -21.98 0.32
N LYS A 48 -6.90 -22.56 -0.56
CA LYS A 48 -7.95 -23.51 -0.18
C LYS A 48 -7.45 -24.95 -0.02
N SER A 49 -6.32 -25.29 -0.62
CA SER A 49 -5.75 -26.64 -0.60
C SER A 49 -4.60 -26.76 0.42
N ASP A 50 -3.43 -26.30 0.08
CA ASP A 50 -2.22 -26.36 0.90
C ASP A 50 -1.48 -25.01 0.91
N GLY A 51 -2.18 -23.99 1.37
CA GLY A 51 -1.64 -22.63 1.38
C GLY A 51 -0.35 -22.47 2.20
N LYS A 52 -0.15 -23.27 3.25
CA LYS A 52 1.06 -23.18 4.10
C LYS A 52 2.28 -23.74 3.39
N ALA A 53 2.18 -24.88 2.73
CA ALA A 53 3.29 -25.44 1.97
C ALA A 53 3.75 -24.49 0.86
N ALA A 54 2.80 -23.88 0.12
CA ALA A 54 3.11 -22.93 -0.93
C ALA A 54 3.79 -21.64 -0.43
N ILE A 55 3.58 -21.26 0.83
CA ILE A 55 4.24 -20.10 1.46
C ILE A 55 5.73 -20.40 1.74
N GLU A 56 6.10 -21.63 1.97
CA GLU A 56 7.45 -22.07 2.34
C GLU A 56 8.34 -22.41 1.13
N GLU A 57 7.78 -22.49 -0.09
CA GLU A 57 8.55 -22.76 -1.31
C GLU A 57 9.47 -21.60 -1.70
N GLU A 58 10.60 -21.91 -2.33
CA GLU A 58 11.51 -20.91 -2.90
C GLU A 58 10.97 -20.37 -4.23
N ASP A 59 11.20 -19.08 -4.50
CA ASP A 59 10.79 -18.44 -5.76
C ASP A 59 11.88 -18.59 -6.82
N TYR A 60 11.52 -18.95 -8.03
CA TYR A 60 12.34 -18.80 -9.22
C TYR A 60 11.85 -17.66 -10.11
N TYR A 61 10.51 -17.58 -10.32
CA TYR A 61 9.89 -16.50 -11.07
C TYR A 61 9.44 -15.36 -10.16
N PHE A 62 9.48 -14.15 -10.71
CA PHE A 62 8.95 -12.94 -10.06
C PHE A 62 7.50 -13.13 -9.58
N GLU A 63 6.67 -13.77 -10.41
CA GLU A 63 5.27 -14.01 -10.10
C GLU A 63 5.07 -15.07 -9.02
N GLU A 64 6.00 -15.98 -8.78
CA GLU A 64 5.94 -16.91 -7.63
C GLU A 64 6.03 -16.15 -6.32
N ARG A 65 6.93 -15.14 -6.22
CA ARG A 65 7.01 -14.27 -5.03
C ARG A 65 5.72 -13.50 -4.80
N MET A 66 5.15 -12.91 -5.86
CA MET A 66 3.85 -12.23 -5.77
C MET A 66 2.74 -13.20 -5.32
N LEU A 67 2.72 -14.40 -5.90
CA LEU A 67 1.74 -15.44 -5.62
C LEU A 67 1.80 -15.87 -4.16
N ARG A 68 3.00 -16.15 -3.64
CA ARG A 68 3.25 -16.50 -2.23
C ARG A 68 2.67 -15.45 -1.29
N GLY A 69 2.99 -14.18 -1.52
CA GLY A 69 2.41 -13.09 -0.73
C GLY A 69 0.89 -12.97 -0.86
N MET A 70 0.32 -13.25 -2.05
CA MET A 70 -1.14 -13.27 -2.23
C MET A 70 -1.79 -14.46 -1.51
N VAL A 71 -1.15 -15.63 -1.48
CA VAL A 71 -1.63 -16.80 -0.73
C VAL A 71 -1.73 -16.47 0.77
N LEU A 72 -0.75 -15.75 1.34
CA LEU A 72 -0.81 -15.23 2.73
C LEU A 72 -2.10 -14.45 3.00
N SER A 73 -2.57 -13.68 2.02
CA SER A 73 -3.80 -12.88 2.16
C SER A 73 -5.07 -13.71 2.24
N TYR A 74 -5.04 -14.97 1.78
CA TYR A 74 -6.21 -15.83 1.65
C TYR A 74 -6.16 -17.09 2.54
N ALA A 75 -4.98 -17.51 3.02
CA ALA A 75 -4.78 -18.78 3.72
C ALA A 75 -5.52 -18.85 5.06
N SER A 76 -5.52 -17.77 5.83
CA SER A 76 -6.27 -17.71 7.09
C SER A 76 -6.75 -16.28 7.38
N LYS A 77 -7.74 -16.18 8.26
CA LYS A 77 -8.22 -14.91 8.80
C LYS A 77 -7.79 -14.70 10.26
N ASP A 78 -7.00 -15.59 10.80
CA ASP A 78 -6.44 -15.48 12.16
C ASP A 78 -5.11 -14.73 12.12
N MET A 79 -5.03 -13.63 12.89
CA MET A 79 -3.81 -12.83 12.98
C MET A 79 -2.69 -13.56 13.72
N ASP A 80 -3.00 -14.36 14.76
CA ASP A 80 -1.99 -15.13 15.50
C ASP A 80 -1.31 -16.15 14.62
N GLU A 81 -2.09 -16.76 13.72
CA GLU A 81 -1.58 -17.71 12.76
C GLU A 81 -0.75 -17.05 11.65
N MET A 82 -1.22 -15.91 11.11
CA MET A 82 -0.66 -15.35 9.88
C MET A 82 0.48 -14.35 10.08
N LEU A 83 0.51 -13.61 11.19
CA LEU A 83 1.55 -12.59 11.40
C LEU A 83 2.98 -13.13 11.30
N PRO A 84 3.34 -14.32 11.85
CA PRO A 84 4.69 -14.85 11.68
C PRO A 84 5.09 -15.09 10.22
N TYR A 85 4.17 -15.58 9.38
CA TYR A 85 4.44 -15.77 7.94
C TYR A 85 4.55 -14.43 7.21
N ILE A 86 3.74 -13.45 7.58
CA ILE A 86 3.82 -12.09 7.01
C ILE A 86 5.15 -11.44 7.39
N GLU A 87 5.59 -11.55 8.64
CA GLU A 87 6.90 -11.08 9.10
C GLU A 87 8.05 -11.73 8.32
N ALA A 88 7.99 -13.04 8.09
CA ALA A 88 8.98 -13.76 7.29
C ALA A 88 8.98 -13.35 5.81
N PHE A 89 7.83 -12.91 5.28
CA PHE A 89 7.70 -12.48 3.89
C PHE A 89 8.20 -11.05 3.64
N ILE A 90 8.06 -10.13 4.60
CA ILE A 90 8.42 -8.71 4.42
C ILE A 90 9.86 -8.52 3.91
N PRO A 91 10.90 -9.22 4.41
CA PRO A 91 12.27 -9.09 3.89
C PRO A 91 12.45 -9.50 2.42
N LEU A 92 11.50 -10.25 1.85
CA LEU A 92 11.53 -10.70 0.46
C LEU A 92 10.91 -9.66 -0.50
N VAL A 93 10.34 -8.59 0.04
CA VAL A 93 9.74 -7.50 -0.75
C VAL A 93 10.84 -6.55 -1.19
N ASP A 94 11.19 -6.61 -2.46
CA ASP A 94 12.30 -5.86 -3.08
C ASP A 94 11.85 -4.87 -4.16
N ASN A 95 10.54 -4.79 -4.41
CA ASN A 95 9.98 -3.87 -5.40
C ASN A 95 8.54 -3.46 -5.05
N TRP A 96 8.09 -2.35 -5.65
CA TRP A 96 6.76 -1.78 -5.39
C TRP A 96 5.62 -2.69 -5.84
N SER A 97 5.80 -3.47 -6.90
CA SER A 97 4.74 -4.31 -7.46
C SER A 97 4.38 -5.48 -6.53
N VAL A 98 5.39 -6.16 -5.97
CA VAL A 98 5.18 -7.18 -4.94
C VAL A 98 4.53 -6.56 -3.72
N CYS A 99 5.10 -5.45 -3.20
CA CYS A 99 4.58 -4.75 -2.03
C CYS A 99 3.08 -4.43 -2.16
N ASP A 100 2.72 -3.68 -3.18
CA ASP A 100 1.36 -3.15 -3.34
C ASP A 100 0.36 -4.26 -3.68
N SER A 101 0.74 -5.19 -4.57
CA SER A 101 -0.14 -6.29 -4.98
C SER A 101 -0.52 -7.22 -3.84
N VAL A 102 0.39 -7.40 -2.89
CA VAL A 102 0.21 -8.25 -1.71
C VAL A 102 -0.51 -7.49 -0.60
N PHE A 103 0.09 -6.42 -0.08
CA PHE A 103 -0.36 -5.79 1.15
C PHE A 103 -1.65 -4.97 1.01
N MET A 104 -1.98 -4.46 -0.18
CA MET A 104 -3.29 -3.84 -0.41
C MET A 104 -4.46 -4.83 -0.31
N GLY A 105 -4.22 -6.12 -0.51
CA GLY A 105 -5.22 -7.18 -0.44
C GLY A 105 -5.33 -7.87 0.93
N MET A 106 -4.47 -7.55 1.90
CA MET A 106 -4.42 -8.21 3.21
C MET A 106 -5.45 -7.65 4.20
N ASP A 107 -6.73 -7.95 3.99
CA ASP A 107 -7.84 -7.45 4.83
C ASP A 107 -7.75 -7.89 6.31
N ILE A 108 -6.85 -8.80 6.66
CA ILE A 108 -6.59 -9.22 8.03
C ILE A 108 -6.23 -8.03 8.94
N PHE A 109 -5.53 -7.02 8.40
CA PHE A 109 -5.16 -5.80 9.13
C PHE A 109 -6.35 -4.86 9.46
N GLN A 110 -7.55 -5.14 8.92
CA GLN A 110 -8.75 -4.38 9.27
C GLN A 110 -9.47 -4.93 10.50
N LYS A 111 -9.17 -6.18 10.89
CA LYS A 111 -9.89 -6.89 11.96
C LYS A 111 -9.58 -6.39 13.36
N ASP A 112 -8.29 -6.16 13.62
CA ASP A 112 -7.80 -5.62 14.90
C ASP A 112 -6.82 -4.48 14.60
N ARG A 113 -7.30 -3.27 14.72
CA ARG A 113 -6.56 -2.05 14.37
C ARG A 113 -5.37 -1.81 15.29
N GLU A 114 -5.55 -1.97 16.60
CA GLU A 114 -4.46 -1.72 17.56
C GLU A 114 -3.35 -2.75 17.40
N ARG A 115 -3.70 -3.99 17.12
CA ARG A 115 -2.74 -5.03 16.80
C ARG A 115 -2.02 -4.75 15.48
N SER A 116 -2.74 -4.28 14.48
CA SER A 116 -2.16 -3.87 13.18
C SER A 116 -1.20 -2.69 13.34
N TRP A 117 -1.53 -1.71 14.19
CA TRP A 117 -0.62 -0.61 14.54
C TRP A 117 0.66 -1.12 15.21
N LYS A 118 0.55 -2.02 16.20
CA LYS A 118 1.71 -2.63 16.85
C LYS A 118 2.58 -3.40 15.86
N PHE A 119 1.95 -4.10 14.92
CA PHE A 119 2.66 -4.85 13.89
C PHE A 119 3.47 -3.95 12.95
N ILE A 120 2.89 -2.84 12.46
CA ILE A 120 3.60 -1.96 11.51
C ILE A 120 4.58 -1.00 12.17
N GLU A 121 4.50 -0.77 13.48
CA GLU A 121 5.33 0.21 14.20
C GLU A 121 6.85 0.02 13.99
N PRO A 122 7.44 -1.19 14.09
CA PRO A 122 8.85 -1.39 13.83
C PRO A 122 9.24 -1.07 12.38
N TYR A 123 8.38 -1.37 11.41
CA TYR A 123 8.61 -1.11 10.00
C TYR A 123 8.48 0.37 9.65
N LEU A 124 7.61 1.14 10.32
CA LEU A 124 7.56 2.61 10.18
C LEU A 124 8.85 3.29 10.68
N LYS A 125 9.59 2.65 11.60
CA LYS A 125 10.87 3.12 12.15
C LYS A 125 12.08 2.54 11.42
N SER A 126 11.88 1.68 10.43
CA SER A 126 12.95 1.06 9.66
C SER A 126 13.64 2.07 8.73
N HIS A 127 14.90 1.78 8.39
CA HIS A 127 15.65 2.48 7.34
C HIS A 127 15.71 1.69 6.03
N LYS A 128 15.01 0.53 5.95
CA LYS A 128 14.93 -0.25 4.74
C LYS A 128 13.70 0.16 3.93
N GLU A 129 13.94 0.59 2.71
CA GLU A 129 12.96 1.21 1.83
C GLU A 129 11.63 0.43 1.74
N PHE A 130 11.70 -0.87 1.48
CA PHE A 130 10.49 -1.67 1.28
C PHE A 130 9.83 -2.09 2.58
N GLU A 131 10.53 -2.19 3.70
CA GLU A 131 9.90 -2.34 5.02
C GLU A 131 9.04 -1.13 5.36
N VAL A 132 9.58 0.08 5.14
CA VAL A 132 8.85 1.34 5.28
C VAL A 132 7.65 1.40 4.34
N ARG A 133 7.85 1.03 3.06
CA ARG A 133 6.75 1.02 2.08
C ARG A 133 5.64 0.07 2.49
N VAL A 134 5.95 -1.15 2.93
CA VAL A 134 4.96 -2.12 3.42
C VAL A 134 4.11 -1.52 4.53
N ALA A 135 4.73 -0.92 5.54
CA ALA A 135 4.02 -0.28 6.64
C ALA A 135 3.10 0.86 6.17
N LEU A 136 3.57 1.71 5.25
CA LEU A 136 2.80 2.80 4.65
C LEU A 136 1.61 2.28 3.82
N ILE A 137 1.77 1.20 3.06
CA ILE A 137 0.70 0.59 2.27
C ILE A 137 -0.37 -0.03 3.19
N ILE A 138 0.04 -0.75 4.24
CA ILE A 138 -0.89 -1.28 5.26
C ILE A 138 -1.63 -0.12 5.93
N MET A 139 -0.93 0.92 6.37
CA MET A 139 -1.51 2.10 7.01
C MET A 139 -2.52 2.79 6.09
N MET A 140 -2.16 3.02 4.83
CA MET A 140 -3.02 3.67 3.84
C MET A 140 -4.29 2.86 3.54
N GLN A 141 -4.15 1.55 3.32
CA GLN A 141 -5.24 0.73 2.82
C GLN A 141 -6.17 0.22 3.92
N HIS A 142 -5.61 -0.11 5.09
CA HIS A 142 -6.33 -0.83 6.13
C HIS A 142 -6.60 0.00 7.38
N LEU A 143 -5.78 1.01 7.68
CA LEU A 143 -5.96 1.84 8.87
C LEU A 143 -6.60 3.19 8.54
N LEU A 144 -6.12 3.89 7.51
CA LEU A 144 -6.71 5.14 7.02
C LEU A 144 -8.13 4.95 6.49
N LYS A 145 -8.36 3.91 5.70
CA LYS A 145 -9.62 3.63 5.00
C LYS A 145 -10.58 2.74 5.78
N CYS A 146 -10.49 2.74 7.11
CA CYS A 146 -11.36 1.98 7.97
C CYS A 146 -11.78 2.82 9.17
N ASP A 147 -13.08 2.90 9.49
CA ASP A 147 -13.54 3.52 10.72
C ASP A 147 -13.22 2.64 11.94
N GLY A 148 -13.38 3.20 13.16
CA GLY A 148 -13.12 2.46 14.40
C GLY A 148 -14.02 1.23 14.62
N LYS A 149 -15.02 1.02 13.78
CA LYS A 149 -15.97 -0.12 13.84
C LYS A 149 -15.74 -1.14 12.71
N GLY A 150 -14.64 -1.01 11.95
CA GLY A 150 -14.31 -1.91 10.85
C GLY A 150 -15.02 -1.60 9.53
N LYS A 151 -15.83 -0.53 9.46
CA LYS A 151 -16.48 -0.12 8.22
C LYS A 151 -15.47 0.58 7.31
N ARG A 152 -15.45 0.18 6.03
CA ARG A 152 -14.57 0.79 5.03
C ARG A 152 -14.98 2.23 4.74
N ILE A 153 -14.00 3.14 4.82
CA ILE A 153 -14.13 4.54 4.39
C ILE A 153 -13.70 4.63 2.93
N THR A 154 -14.53 5.28 2.14
CA THR A 154 -14.26 5.52 0.72
C THR A 154 -13.84 6.97 0.50
N ARG A 155 -13.11 7.23 -0.58
CA ARG A 155 -12.84 8.59 -1.04
C ARG A 155 -14.15 9.34 -1.27
N LEU A 156 -14.16 10.64 -1.02
CA LEU A 156 -15.25 11.51 -1.43
C LEU A 156 -15.41 11.46 -2.95
N ARG A 157 -16.60 11.69 -3.43
CA ARG A 157 -16.83 11.79 -4.88
C ARG A 157 -16.25 13.06 -5.48
N LYS A 158 -16.24 14.12 -4.69
CA LYS A 158 -15.73 15.44 -5.01
C LYS A 158 -15.24 16.09 -3.71
N VAL A 159 -14.20 16.91 -3.79
CA VAL A 159 -13.70 17.74 -2.68
C VAL A 159 -13.79 19.19 -3.12
N GLU A 160 -14.55 19.99 -2.39
CA GLU A 160 -14.78 21.41 -2.59
C GLU A 160 -14.07 22.23 -1.51
N MET A 161 -14.01 23.55 -1.68
CA MET A 161 -13.39 24.46 -0.70
C MET A 161 -14.06 24.37 0.68
N SER A 162 -15.37 24.12 0.74
CA SER A 162 -16.09 23.89 2.00
C SER A 162 -15.57 22.65 2.75
N ASP A 163 -15.24 21.56 2.04
CA ASP A 163 -14.70 20.35 2.67
C ASP A 163 -13.30 20.56 3.23
N VAL A 164 -12.53 21.49 2.64
CA VAL A 164 -11.19 21.86 3.10
C VAL A 164 -11.24 22.72 4.36
N HIS A 165 -12.20 23.62 4.47
CA HIS A 165 -12.26 24.61 5.56
C HIS A 165 -13.16 24.21 6.73
N HIS A 166 -14.01 23.19 6.60
CA HIS A 166 -14.92 22.77 7.66
C HIS A 166 -14.58 21.36 8.17
N PHE A 167 -14.31 21.28 9.45
CA PHE A 167 -14.07 20.01 10.15
C PHE A 167 -15.38 19.21 10.26
N ASN A 168 -15.34 17.95 9.88
CA ASN A 168 -16.42 17.00 10.08
C ASN A 168 -16.03 16.00 11.18
N GLU A 169 -16.55 16.19 12.40
CA GLU A 169 -16.18 15.45 13.61
C GLU A 169 -16.35 13.92 13.52
N GLU A 170 -17.29 13.45 12.69
CA GLU A 170 -17.58 12.02 12.58
C GLU A 170 -16.42 11.18 11.99
N LYS A 171 -15.42 11.82 11.39
CA LYS A 171 -14.33 11.16 10.65
C LYS A 171 -12.97 11.25 11.34
N GLY A 172 -12.84 11.94 12.49
CA GLY A 172 -11.56 12.48 12.96
C GLY A 172 -10.60 11.55 13.69
N LEU A 173 -11.02 10.43 14.25
CA LEU A 173 -10.25 9.76 15.31
C LEU A 173 -8.99 9.01 14.86
N TYR A 174 -8.88 8.57 13.61
CA TYR A 174 -7.72 7.78 13.15
C TYR A 174 -6.81 8.51 12.19
N ILE A 175 -7.32 9.54 11.52
CA ILE A 175 -6.53 10.32 10.57
C ILE A 175 -5.37 11.04 11.26
N ASP A 176 -5.56 11.57 12.45
CA ASP A 176 -4.53 12.29 13.19
C ASP A 176 -3.34 11.38 13.53
N ARG A 177 -3.60 10.12 13.94
CA ARG A 177 -2.54 9.13 14.17
C ARG A 177 -1.80 8.81 12.87
N VAL A 178 -2.52 8.58 11.77
CA VAL A 178 -1.92 8.31 10.46
C VAL A 178 -1.01 9.46 10.02
N LEU A 179 -1.48 10.71 10.10
CA LEU A 179 -0.70 11.89 9.71
C LEU A 179 0.49 12.12 10.64
N THR A 180 0.32 11.86 11.95
CA THR A 180 1.40 11.94 12.93
C THR A 180 2.50 10.90 12.66
N GLU A 181 2.13 9.68 12.29
CA GLU A 181 3.13 8.64 12.03
C GLU A 181 3.81 8.84 10.67
N VAL A 182 3.10 9.28 9.64
CA VAL A 182 3.72 9.58 8.33
C VAL A 182 4.77 10.70 8.41
N ASP A 183 4.61 11.61 9.36
CA ASP A 183 5.54 12.73 9.60
C ASP A 183 6.88 12.30 10.23
N LYS A 184 6.97 11.05 10.72
CA LYS A 184 8.16 10.48 11.37
C LYS A 184 8.90 9.48 10.49
N VAL A 185 8.31 9.08 9.38
CA VAL A 185 8.83 8.02 8.52
C VAL A 185 10.07 8.50 7.76
N ASP A 186 11.07 7.62 7.64
CA ASP A 186 12.22 7.87 6.79
C ASP A 186 11.79 7.82 5.30
N THR A 187 11.79 8.99 4.66
CA THR A 187 11.42 9.16 3.25
C THR A 187 12.63 9.48 2.36
N THR A 188 13.85 9.16 2.83
CA THR A 188 15.08 9.37 2.08
C THR A 188 15.09 8.57 0.77
N GLU A 189 14.63 7.32 0.82
CA GLU A 189 14.55 6.45 -0.33
C GLU A 189 13.31 6.72 -1.20
N TYR A 190 13.45 6.44 -2.51
CA TYR A 190 12.45 6.83 -3.51
C TYR A 190 11.07 6.20 -3.30
N TYR A 191 11.02 4.86 -3.12
CA TYR A 191 9.75 4.15 -3.01
C TYR A 191 9.06 4.35 -1.67
N ALA A 192 9.80 4.63 -0.59
CA ALA A 192 9.25 5.07 0.70
C ALA A 192 8.61 6.46 0.57
N SER A 193 9.32 7.44 -0.02
CA SER A 193 8.81 8.77 -0.33
C SER A 193 7.56 8.74 -1.20
N MET A 194 7.54 7.88 -2.23
CA MET A 194 6.39 7.72 -3.11
C MET A 194 5.17 7.13 -2.40
N ALA A 195 5.36 6.19 -1.46
CA ALA A 195 4.28 5.63 -0.66
C ALA A 195 3.72 6.64 0.34
N ALA A 196 4.57 7.41 1.03
CA ALA A 196 4.15 8.50 1.91
C ALA A 196 3.35 9.57 1.14
N SER A 197 3.85 9.99 -0.02
CA SER A 197 3.16 10.93 -0.91
C SER A 197 1.80 10.42 -1.37
N TRP A 198 1.69 9.13 -1.66
CA TRP A 198 0.42 8.52 -2.05
C TRP A 198 -0.55 8.44 -0.87
N LEU A 199 -0.07 8.05 0.31
CA LEU A 199 -0.88 8.03 1.53
C LEU A 199 -1.47 9.41 1.83
N ILE A 200 -0.69 10.49 1.72
CA ILE A 200 -1.15 11.87 1.91
C ILE A 200 -2.26 12.22 0.90
N ALA A 201 -2.10 11.83 -0.36
CA ALA A 201 -3.13 12.07 -1.38
C ALA A 201 -4.42 11.28 -1.11
N GLU A 202 -4.31 10.03 -0.65
CA GLU A 202 -5.47 9.23 -0.22
C GLU A 202 -6.15 9.84 1.02
N ALA A 203 -5.34 10.29 1.99
CA ALA A 203 -5.82 10.96 3.18
C ALA A 203 -6.61 12.22 2.82
N PHE A 204 -6.11 13.05 1.90
CA PHE A 204 -6.82 14.23 1.44
C PHE A 204 -8.16 13.90 0.77
N CYS A 205 -8.20 12.85 -0.04
CA CYS A 205 -9.43 12.43 -0.71
C CYS A 205 -10.49 11.84 0.25
N CYS A 206 -10.08 11.39 1.43
CA CYS A 206 -10.99 10.84 2.46
C CYS A 206 -11.31 11.86 3.56
N TYR A 207 -10.33 12.71 3.92
CA TYR A 207 -10.34 13.63 5.06
C TYR A 207 -9.70 14.98 4.67
N PRO A 208 -10.33 15.75 3.78
CA PRO A 208 -9.72 16.94 3.18
C PRO A 208 -9.32 17.99 4.22
N HIS A 209 -10.16 18.29 5.20
CA HIS A 209 -9.86 19.30 6.24
C HIS A 209 -8.64 18.89 7.09
N CYS A 210 -8.67 17.70 7.70
CA CYS A 210 -7.57 17.25 8.56
C CYS A 210 -6.24 17.20 7.81
N THR A 211 -6.27 16.71 6.55
CA THR A 211 -5.06 16.64 5.73
C THR A 211 -4.59 18.02 5.29
N TYR A 212 -5.49 18.96 4.98
CA TYR A 212 -5.13 20.34 4.66
C TYR A 212 -4.46 21.05 5.85
N GLU A 213 -5.02 20.89 7.07
CA GLU A 213 -4.40 21.45 8.28
C GLU A 213 -3.01 20.84 8.53
N TYR A 214 -2.86 19.53 8.36
CA TYR A 214 -1.56 18.87 8.40
C TYR A 214 -0.58 19.43 7.37
N LEU A 215 -1.00 19.64 6.12
CA LEU A 215 -0.14 20.19 5.06
C LEU A 215 0.38 21.61 5.37
N LYS A 216 -0.33 22.38 6.17
CA LYS A 216 0.15 23.70 6.63
C LYS A 216 1.30 23.61 7.63
N GLN A 217 1.37 22.53 8.41
CA GLN A 217 2.36 22.35 9.47
C GLN A 217 2.77 20.89 9.59
N ASN A 218 3.83 20.49 8.88
CA ASN A 218 4.37 19.12 8.87
C ASN A 218 5.90 19.12 8.78
N ARG A 219 6.54 17.97 8.99
CA ARG A 219 8.00 17.77 9.00
C ARG A 219 8.52 17.02 7.78
N LEU A 220 7.67 16.75 6.80
CA LEU A 220 8.07 16.05 5.58
C LEU A 220 9.19 16.84 4.87
N ASP A 221 10.10 16.13 4.23
CA ASP A 221 11.03 16.72 3.28
C ASP A 221 10.28 17.32 2.07
N ASP A 222 10.90 18.32 1.41
CA ASP A 222 10.24 19.07 0.34
C ASP A 222 9.86 18.21 -0.86
N ARG A 223 10.65 17.18 -1.16
CA ARG A 223 10.35 16.24 -2.25
C ARG A 223 9.07 15.46 -1.96
N THR A 224 8.98 14.82 -0.78
CA THR A 224 7.83 14.04 -0.36
C THR A 224 6.58 14.92 -0.22
N TYR A 225 6.73 16.08 0.39
CA TYR A 225 5.66 17.08 0.52
C TYR A 225 5.10 17.51 -0.83
N ASN A 226 5.97 18.01 -1.72
CA ASN A 226 5.57 18.50 -3.04
C ASN A 226 4.98 17.39 -3.91
N LYS A 227 5.49 16.15 -3.77
CA LYS A 227 4.96 15.00 -4.49
C LYS A 227 3.58 14.58 -3.97
N GLY A 228 3.34 14.68 -2.65
CA GLY A 228 2.01 14.49 -2.06
C GLY A 228 0.99 15.46 -2.61
N ILE A 229 1.31 16.75 -2.60
CA ILE A 229 0.47 17.80 -3.22
C ILE A 229 0.25 17.52 -4.71
N GLN A 230 1.29 17.15 -5.45
CA GLN A 230 1.17 16.84 -6.86
C GLN A 230 0.19 15.68 -7.13
N LYS A 231 0.26 14.63 -6.33
CA LYS A 231 -0.69 13.48 -6.44
C LYS A 231 -2.12 13.88 -6.11
N ILE A 232 -2.34 14.81 -5.17
CA ILE A 232 -3.69 15.35 -4.90
C ILE A 232 -4.20 16.12 -6.13
N ILE A 233 -3.36 16.98 -6.73
CA ILE A 233 -3.70 17.76 -7.91
C ILE A 233 -4.02 16.87 -9.13
N GLU A 234 -3.30 15.79 -9.31
CA GLU A 234 -3.51 14.80 -10.39
C GLU A 234 -4.82 14.01 -10.22
N SER A 235 -5.37 13.95 -9.01
CA SER A 235 -6.66 13.31 -8.75
C SER A 235 -7.79 14.07 -9.43
N LYS A 236 -8.83 13.32 -9.84
CA LYS A 236 -10.08 13.90 -10.38
C LYS A 236 -11.06 14.35 -9.29
N ILE A 237 -10.72 14.14 -8.03
CA ILE A 237 -11.64 14.38 -6.90
C ILE A 237 -11.67 15.85 -6.46
N PRO A 238 -10.51 16.55 -6.24
CA PRO A 238 -10.53 17.96 -5.88
C PRO A 238 -10.98 18.84 -7.06
N THR A 239 -11.78 19.89 -6.75
CA THR A 239 -12.14 20.93 -7.71
C THR A 239 -10.91 21.76 -8.12
N ASP A 240 -11.03 22.52 -9.21
CA ASP A 240 -9.92 23.37 -9.68
C ASP A 240 -9.53 24.44 -8.66
N ASP A 241 -10.48 25.00 -7.91
CA ASP A 241 -10.21 25.96 -6.84
C ASP A 241 -9.36 25.32 -5.72
N VAL A 242 -9.71 24.09 -5.30
CA VAL A 242 -8.90 23.33 -4.32
C VAL A 242 -7.52 23.02 -4.88
N LYS A 243 -7.42 22.65 -6.15
CA LYS A 243 -6.12 22.40 -6.79
C LYS A 243 -5.26 23.66 -6.88
N ASN A 244 -5.86 24.81 -7.14
CA ASN A 244 -5.16 26.10 -7.16
C ASN A 244 -4.62 26.44 -5.76
N LEU A 245 -5.45 26.34 -4.73
CA LEU A 245 -5.03 26.50 -3.34
C LEU A 245 -3.82 25.59 -3.01
N LEU A 246 -3.86 24.32 -3.37
CA LEU A 246 -2.76 23.38 -3.11
C LEU A 246 -1.49 23.70 -3.92
N ARG A 247 -1.61 24.25 -5.15
CA ARG A 247 -0.43 24.68 -5.93
C ARG A 247 0.35 25.76 -5.23
N GLU A 248 -0.36 26.70 -4.58
CA GLU A 248 0.26 27.80 -3.83
C GLU A 248 0.99 27.32 -2.56
N MET A 249 0.62 26.14 -2.03
CA MET A 249 1.26 25.54 -0.86
C MET A 249 2.57 24.83 -1.17
N LYS A 250 2.92 24.58 -2.44
CA LYS A 250 4.19 23.90 -2.78
C LYS A 250 5.39 24.68 -2.28
N ARG A 251 6.30 23.94 -1.66
CA ARG A 251 7.59 24.48 -1.20
C ARG A 251 8.53 24.70 -2.38
N LYS A 252 9.34 25.77 -2.31
CA LYS A 252 10.31 26.16 -3.35
C LYS A 252 11.64 25.46 -3.16
#